data_ed062081e41bdc17d9253256b472bf93
#
_entry.id   ed062081e41bdc17d9253256b472bf93
#
_cell.length_a   1.000
_cell.length_b   1.000
_cell.length_c   1.000
_cell.angle_alpha   90.00
_cell.angle_beta   90.00
_cell.angle_gamma   90.00
#
_symmetry.space_group_name_H-M   'P 1'
#
loop_
_entity.id
_entity.type
_entity.pdbx_description
1 polymer ?
#
loop_
_entity_poly.entity_id
_entity_poly.type
_entity_poly.pdbx_seq_one_letter_code
_entity_poly.pdbx_strand_id
1 'polypeptide(L)'
;TEATKHIYRSIQTIKKCGKKAGIAINPGTPVSMIKEILPMADLVLCMTTNPGVFGESFIPSVADKVKNLCELREQKGYSYQIQVDGSINDQTAIVCKKAGADIFVSGSYIFGGNIEERIHKIMDAGEEM
;
A
#
# COMPACT_ATOMS: atom_id res chain seq x y z
N THR A 1 6.49 4.13 -9.55
CA THR A 1 6.03 3.80 -10.91
C THR A 1 6.05 5.04 -11.80
N GLU A 2 5.52 6.14 -11.31
CA GLU A 2 5.36 7.38 -12.10
C GLU A 2 6.69 8.06 -12.40
N ALA A 3 7.74 7.76 -11.67
CA ALA A 3 9.05 8.38 -11.81
C ALA A 3 9.88 7.83 -13.00
N THR A 4 9.45 6.73 -13.61
CA THR A 4 10.18 6.13 -14.72
C THR A 4 9.25 5.60 -15.80
N LYS A 5 9.69 5.70 -17.07
CA LYS A 5 8.98 5.11 -18.21
C LYS A 5 9.34 3.62 -18.39
N HIS A 6 10.37 3.14 -17.70
CA HIS A 6 10.91 1.80 -17.87
C HIS A 6 10.90 1.01 -16.56
N ILE A 7 9.72 0.95 -15.92
CA ILE A 7 9.57 0.31 -14.62
C ILE A 7 9.96 -1.17 -14.65
N TYR A 8 9.65 -1.89 -15.69
CA TYR A 8 10.01 -3.31 -15.85
C TYR A 8 11.52 -3.50 -15.75
N ARG A 9 12.28 -2.67 -16.49
CA ARG A 9 13.73 -2.70 -16.50
C ARG A 9 14.29 -2.35 -15.11
N SER A 10 13.73 -1.36 -14.44
CA SER A 10 14.17 -0.95 -13.10
C SER A 10 14.00 -2.08 -12.09
N ILE A 11 12.86 -2.78 -12.12
CA ILE A 11 12.59 -3.92 -11.25
C ILE A 11 13.58 -5.07 -11.55
N GLN A 12 13.80 -5.37 -12.81
CA GLN A 12 14.78 -6.40 -13.20
C GLN A 12 16.18 -6.10 -12.67
N THR A 13 16.61 -4.84 -12.75
CA THR A 13 17.91 -4.41 -12.26
C THR A 13 18.04 -4.63 -10.76
N ILE A 14 17.02 -4.25 -9.99
CA ILE A 14 16.99 -4.46 -8.54
C ILE A 14 17.08 -5.94 -8.19
N LYS A 15 16.30 -6.77 -8.88
CA LYS A 15 16.28 -8.22 -8.63
C LYS A 15 17.60 -8.89 -8.99
N LYS A 16 18.28 -8.43 -10.06
CA LYS A 16 19.60 -8.93 -10.45
C LYS A 16 20.65 -8.67 -9.39
N CYS A 17 20.49 -7.61 -8.59
CA CYS A 17 21.36 -7.30 -7.46
C CYS A 17 21.08 -8.16 -6.23
N GLY A 18 20.15 -9.12 -6.30
CA GLY A 18 19.77 -9.97 -5.19
C GLY A 18 18.92 -9.26 -4.13
N LYS A 19 18.32 -8.13 -4.48
CA LYS A 19 17.51 -7.31 -3.55
C LYS A 19 16.03 -7.49 -3.82
N LYS A 20 15.21 -7.22 -2.79
CA LYS A 20 13.76 -7.16 -2.93
C LYS A 20 13.36 -5.86 -3.62
N ALA A 21 12.30 -5.93 -4.41
CA ALA A 21 11.79 -4.79 -5.17
C ALA A 21 10.37 -4.43 -4.74
N GLY A 22 10.17 -3.16 -4.37
CA GLY A 22 8.86 -2.61 -4.07
C GLY A 22 8.42 -1.66 -5.17
N ILE A 23 7.12 -1.61 -5.40
CA ILE A 23 6.46 -0.74 -6.37
C ILE A 23 5.52 0.19 -5.63
N ALA A 24 5.58 1.50 -5.89
CA ALA A 24 4.66 2.47 -5.33
C ALA A 24 3.77 3.04 -6.43
N ILE A 25 2.47 3.16 -6.14
CA ILE A 25 1.50 3.78 -7.04
C ILE A 25 0.70 4.86 -6.30
N ASN A 26 0.50 5.98 -6.98
CA ASN A 26 -0.29 7.11 -6.50
C ASN A 26 -1.79 6.82 -6.63
N PRO A 27 -2.66 7.61 -5.96
CA PRO A 27 -4.10 7.41 -6.07
C PRO A 27 -4.63 7.40 -7.50
N GLY A 28 -4.05 8.22 -8.37
CA GLY A 28 -4.47 8.31 -9.78
C GLY A 28 -3.87 7.23 -10.69
N THR A 29 -2.99 6.37 -10.19
CA THR A 29 -2.35 5.34 -11.01
C THR A 29 -3.07 4.00 -10.82
N PRO A 30 -3.68 3.44 -11.89
CA PRO A 30 -4.42 2.19 -11.77
C PRO A 30 -3.49 0.98 -11.69
N VAL A 31 -4.02 -0.12 -11.15
CA VAL A 31 -3.31 -1.40 -11.08
C VAL A 31 -2.89 -1.90 -12.47
N SER A 32 -3.67 -1.59 -13.50
CA SER A 32 -3.35 -1.97 -14.88
C SER A 32 -1.99 -1.46 -15.36
N MET A 33 -1.50 -0.36 -14.81
CA MET A 33 -0.18 0.21 -15.17
C MET A 33 0.99 -0.62 -14.64
N ILE A 34 0.77 -1.46 -13.64
CA ILE A 34 1.83 -2.28 -13.03
C ILE A 34 1.57 -3.79 -13.17
N LYS A 35 0.55 -4.16 -13.90
CA LYS A 35 0.11 -5.55 -14.02
C LYS A 35 1.21 -6.49 -14.48
N GLU A 36 2.03 -6.04 -15.44
CA GLU A 36 3.10 -6.85 -16.03
C GLU A 36 4.27 -7.09 -15.08
N ILE A 37 4.43 -6.23 -14.07
CA ILE A 37 5.56 -6.33 -13.12
C ILE A 37 5.16 -6.94 -11.77
N LEU A 38 3.88 -7.16 -11.52
CA LEU A 38 3.41 -7.75 -10.28
C LEU A 38 4.07 -9.11 -9.94
N PRO A 39 4.32 -10.00 -10.92
CA PRO A 39 4.98 -11.28 -10.59
C PRO A 39 6.38 -11.11 -9.98
N MET A 40 7.06 -10.01 -10.27
CA MET A 40 8.41 -9.74 -9.77
C MET A 40 8.43 -8.88 -8.49
N ALA A 41 7.28 -8.35 -8.08
CA ALA A 41 7.20 -7.46 -6.93
C ALA A 41 7.25 -8.24 -5.62
N ASP A 42 7.95 -7.69 -4.65
CA ASP A 42 7.96 -8.17 -3.26
C ASP A 42 7.02 -7.33 -2.38
N LEU A 43 6.76 -6.09 -2.79
CA LEU A 43 5.91 -5.15 -2.08
C LEU A 43 5.22 -4.22 -3.08
N VAL A 44 3.93 -3.96 -2.86
CA VAL A 44 3.19 -2.92 -3.58
C VAL A 44 2.67 -1.91 -2.58
N LEU A 45 3.13 -0.67 -2.69
CA LEU A 45 2.67 0.44 -1.87
C LEU A 45 1.57 1.20 -2.61
N CYS A 46 0.40 1.27 -1.99
CA CYS A 46 -0.71 2.09 -2.47
C CYS A 46 -0.76 3.36 -1.64
N MET A 47 -0.49 4.50 -2.24
CA MET A 47 -0.68 5.79 -1.60
C MET A 47 -2.19 6.06 -1.48
N THR A 48 -2.63 6.34 -0.27
CA THR A 48 -4.04 6.61 0.05
C THR A 48 -4.35 8.10 0.11
N THR A 49 -3.34 8.93 -0.09
CA THR A 49 -3.44 10.38 -0.31
C THR A 49 -2.48 10.73 -1.45
N ASN A 50 -2.60 11.95 -2.00
CA ASN A 50 -1.60 12.43 -2.95
C ASN A 50 -0.26 12.64 -2.25
N PRO A 51 0.85 12.11 -2.80
CA PRO A 51 2.15 12.23 -2.16
C PRO A 51 2.63 13.68 -2.16
N GLY A 52 3.34 14.04 -1.09
CA GLY A 52 3.91 15.39 -0.94
C GLY A 52 2.92 16.45 -0.49
N VAL A 53 1.65 16.13 -0.28
CA VAL A 53 0.65 17.08 0.21
C VAL A 53 0.31 16.74 1.65
N PHE A 54 0.80 17.56 2.57
CA PHE A 54 0.57 17.38 4.01
C PHE A 54 -0.88 17.69 4.38
N GLY A 55 -1.47 16.84 5.22
CA GLY A 55 -2.83 17.05 5.75
C GLY A 55 -3.95 16.69 4.79
N GLU A 56 -3.66 16.03 3.68
CA GLU A 56 -4.70 15.56 2.77
C GLU A 56 -5.54 14.45 3.39
N SER A 57 -6.81 14.39 3.01
CA SER A 57 -7.73 13.35 3.48
C SER A 57 -7.50 12.03 2.75
N PHE A 58 -7.75 10.94 3.47
CA PHE A 58 -7.75 9.59 2.91
C PHE A 58 -8.70 9.49 1.70
N ILE A 59 -8.24 8.85 0.63
CA ILE A 59 -9.01 8.66 -0.61
C ILE A 59 -9.63 7.27 -0.60
N PRO A 60 -10.96 7.15 -0.35
CA PRO A 60 -11.60 5.83 -0.18
C PRO A 60 -11.48 4.90 -1.39
N SER A 61 -11.44 5.45 -2.60
CA SER A 61 -11.34 4.63 -3.82
C SER A 61 -10.06 3.82 -3.91
N VAL A 62 -9.00 4.18 -3.14
CA VAL A 62 -7.78 3.40 -3.09
C VAL A 62 -8.01 2.03 -2.42
N ALA A 63 -9.01 1.92 -1.55
CA ALA A 63 -9.38 0.63 -0.97
C ALA A 63 -9.79 -0.39 -2.04
N ASP A 64 -10.47 0.05 -3.10
CA ASP A 64 -10.82 -0.82 -4.23
C ASP A 64 -9.58 -1.31 -4.96
N LYS A 65 -8.57 -0.46 -5.07
CA LYS A 65 -7.27 -0.81 -5.66
C LYS A 65 -6.55 -1.87 -4.82
N VAL A 66 -6.53 -1.69 -3.51
CA VAL A 66 -5.96 -2.67 -2.57
C VAL A 66 -6.68 -4.01 -2.71
N LYS A 67 -8.00 -4.00 -2.77
CA LYS A 67 -8.81 -5.20 -2.95
C LYS A 67 -8.46 -5.91 -4.26
N ASN A 68 -8.34 -5.17 -5.35
CA ASN A 68 -7.95 -5.70 -6.65
C ASN A 68 -6.57 -6.37 -6.60
N LEU A 69 -5.60 -5.74 -5.95
CA LEU A 69 -4.27 -6.31 -5.77
C LEU A 69 -4.31 -7.60 -4.94
N CYS A 70 -5.13 -7.63 -3.89
CA CYS A 70 -5.31 -8.81 -3.05
C CYS A 70 -5.91 -9.97 -3.85
N GLU A 71 -6.94 -9.70 -4.64
CA GLU A 71 -7.59 -10.70 -5.49
C GLU A 71 -6.64 -11.25 -6.56
N LEU A 72 -5.87 -10.39 -7.22
CA LEU A 72 -4.87 -10.80 -8.21
C LEU A 72 -3.79 -11.68 -7.57
N ARG A 73 -3.32 -11.31 -6.38
CA ARG A 73 -2.34 -12.10 -5.65
C ARG A 73 -2.83 -13.52 -5.42
N GLU A 74 -4.06 -13.68 -4.98
CA GLU A 74 -4.67 -14.98 -4.73
C GLU A 74 -4.90 -15.78 -6.01
N GLN A 75 -5.45 -15.15 -7.04
CA GLN A 75 -5.76 -15.82 -8.31
C GLN A 75 -4.53 -16.26 -9.07
N LYS A 76 -3.46 -15.48 -9.04
CA LYS A 76 -2.24 -15.72 -9.80
C LYS A 76 -1.12 -16.38 -9.00
N GLY A 77 -1.28 -16.52 -7.68
CA GLY A 77 -0.25 -17.08 -6.83
C GLY A 77 0.94 -16.16 -6.61
N TYR A 78 0.75 -14.85 -6.70
CA TYR A 78 1.80 -13.86 -6.44
C TYR A 78 2.07 -13.74 -4.94
N SER A 79 3.26 -13.28 -4.57
CA SER A 79 3.73 -13.27 -3.18
C SER A 79 3.99 -11.89 -2.60
N TYR A 80 3.64 -10.81 -3.32
CA TYR A 80 3.86 -9.46 -2.81
C TYR A 80 3.00 -9.15 -1.59
N GLN A 81 3.55 -8.31 -0.70
CA GLN A 81 2.78 -7.70 0.37
C GLN A 81 2.17 -6.37 -0.11
N ILE A 82 1.05 -5.99 0.46
CA ILE A 82 0.35 -4.76 0.12
C ILE A 82 0.47 -3.79 1.28
N GLN A 83 1.08 -2.62 1.03
CA GLN A 83 1.29 -1.57 2.01
C GLN A 83 0.45 -0.35 1.65
N VAL A 84 -0.06 0.34 2.65
CA VAL A 84 -0.82 1.58 2.49
C VAL A 84 -0.16 2.70 3.29
N ASP A 85 -0.16 3.91 2.72
CA ASP A 85 0.44 5.09 3.33
C ASP A 85 -0.36 6.33 2.92
N GLY A 86 -0.82 7.08 3.88
CA GLY A 86 -1.53 8.34 3.68
C GLY A 86 -2.80 8.41 4.53
N SER A 87 -2.79 9.26 5.55
CA SER A 87 -3.90 9.49 6.48
C SER A 87 -4.43 8.20 7.11
N ILE A 88 -3.52 7.32 7.49
CA ILE A 88 -3.87 6.06 8.18
C ILE A 88 -4.07 6.35 9.67
N ASN A 89 -5.25 5.97 10.17
CA ASN A 89 -5.65 6.07 11.57
C ASN A 89 -6.44 4.81 11.94
N ASP A 90 -7.04 4.80 13.13
CA ASP A 90 -7.81 3.66 13.61
C ASP A 90 -9.03 3.32 12.75
N GLN A 91 -9.62 4.32 12.08
CA GLN A 91 -10.79 4.13 11.23
C GLN A 91 -10.43 3.76 9.79
N THR A 92 -9.48 4.47 9.18
CA THR A 92 -9.06 4.18 7.81
C THR A 92 -8.29 2.86 7.72
N ALA A 93 -7.59 2.46 8.78
CA ALA A 93 -6.96 1.14 8.86
C ALA A 93 -7.98 0.01 8.74
N ILE A 94 -9.19 0.17 9.29
CA ILE A 94 -10.25 -0.82 9.15
C ILE A 94 -10.60 -1.03 7.67
N VAL A 95 -10.78 0.05 6.95
CA VAL A 95 -11.10 0.02 5.51
C VAL A 95 -10.02 -0.72 4.73
N CYS A 96 -8.75 -0.41 5.00
CA CYS A 96 -7.62 -1.02 4.30
C CYS A 96 -7.43 -2.50 4.68
N LYS A 97 -7.64 -2.86 5.95
CA LYS A 97 -7.57 -4.27 6.38
C LYS A 97 -8.63 -5.12 5.72
N LYS A 98 -9.86 -4.62 5.65
CA LYS A 98 -10.95 -5.32 4.96
C LYS A 98 -10.66 -5.53 3.49
N ALA A 99 -9.96 -4.59 2.86
CA ALA A 99 -9.56 -4.71 1.47
C ALA A 99 -8.41 -5.69 1.24
N GLY A 100 -7.64 -6.02 2.28
CA GLY A 100 -6.56 -7.00 2.20
C GLY A 100 -5.16 -6.43 2.36
N ALA A 101 -5.00 -5.19 2.85
CA ALA A 101 -3.69 -4.62 3.12
C ALA A 101 -2.99 -5.33 4.27
N ASP A 102 -1.67 -5.50 4.14
CA ASP A 102 -0.83 -6.22 5.09
C ASP A 102 0.00 -5.28 5.98
N ILE A 103 0.43 -4.14 5.44
CA ILE A 103 1.33 -3.21 6.11
C ILE A 103 0.72 -1.81 6.11
N PHE A 104 0.78 -1.15 7.26
CA PHE A 104 0.16 0.16 7.48
C PHE A 104 1.23 1.16 7.92
N VAL A 105 1.40 2.24 7.15
CA VAL A 105 2.28 3.34 7.50
C VAL A 105 1.42 4.47 8.04
N SER A 106 1.68 4.87 9.27
CA SER A 106 0.95 5.94 9.94
C SER A 106 1.93 6.88 10.62
N GLY A 107 1.80 8.16 10.35
CA GLY A 107 2.67 9.20 10.93
C GLY A 107 1.92 10.12 11.87
N SER A 108 1.23 11.11 11.33
CA SER A 108 0.57 12.15 12.13
C SER A 108 -0.40 11.62 13.19
N TYR A 109 -1.13 10.56 12.87
CA TYR A 109 -2.04 9.94 13.83
C TYR A 109 -1.30 9.39 15.05
N ILE A 110 -0.23 8.62 14.82
CA ILE A 110 0.55 7.98 15.90
C ILE A 110 1.25 9.04 16.74
N PHE A 111 1.93 9.99 16.10
CA PHE A 111 2.70 11.02 16.81
C PHE A 111 1.84 12.14 17.39
N GLY A 112 0.56 12.21 17.04
CA GLY A 112 -0.37 13.21 17.56
C GLY A 112 -0.97 12.86 18.93
N GLY A 113 -0.60 11.74 19.52
CA GLY A 113 -1.12 11.29 20.82
C GLY A 113 -0.20 10.27 21.48
N ASN A 114 -0.76 9.41 22.32
CA ASN A 114 -0.01 8.33 22.96
C ASN A 114 0.42 7.30 21.91
N ILE A 115 1.73 7.18 21.68
CA ILE A 115 2.29 6.36 20.60
C ILE A 115 1.89 4.89 20.75
N GLU A 116 2.12 4.31 21.92
CA GLU A 116 1.81 2.90 22.17
C GLU A 116 0.33 2.59 22.00
N GLU A 117 -0.54 3.40 22.58
CA GLU A 117 -1.99 3.25 22.47
C GLU A 117 -2.47 3.33 21.02
N ARG A 118 -1.96 4.31 20.26
CA ARG A 118 -2.38 4.51 18.86
C ARG A 118 -1.85 3.43 17.94
N ILE A 119 -0.66 2.90 18.18
CA ILE A 119 -0.16 1.74 17.44
C ILE A 119 -1.10 0.54 17.67
N HIS A 120 -1.48 0.28 18.91
CA HIS A 120 -2.42 -0.80 19.22
C HIS A 120 -3.78 -0.59 18.57
N LYS A 121 -4.28 0.63 18.53
CA LYS A 121 -5.56 0.95 17.86
C LYS A 121 -5.53 0.61 16.37
N ILE A 122 -4.41 0.85 15.70
CA ILE A 122 -4.26 0.49 14.28
C ILE A 122 -4.15 -1.03 14.13
N MET A 123 -3.32 -1.68 14.95
CA MET A 123 -3.12 -3.14 14.88
C MET A 123 -4.41 -3.90 15.15
N ASP A 124 -5.21 -3.44 16.10
CA ASP A 124 -6.45 -4.09 16.51
C ASP A 124 -7.67 -3.59 15.74
N ALA A 125 -7.49 -2.66 14.81
CA ALA A 125 -8.59 -2.09 14.05
C ALA A 125 -9.35 -3.18 13.29
N GLY A 126 -10.66 -3.23 13.48
CA GLY A 126 -11.52 -4.16 12.78
C GLY A 126 -11.57 -5.57 13.36
N GLU A 127 -10.84 -5.89 14.43
CA GLU A 127 -10.84 -7.23 15.02
C GLU A 127 -12.19 -7.59 15.70
N GLU A 128 -12.95 -6.58 16.11
CA GLU A 128 -14.25 -6.78 16.76
C GLU A 128 -15.42 -6.94 15.78
N MET A 129 -15.16 -7.02 14.51
CA MET A 129 -16.19 -7.09 13.48
C MET A 129 -16.38 -8.48 12.92
#